data_9c5eab2fb6f6f704103112d65eda03f0
#
_entry.id   9c5eab2fb6f6f704103112d65eda03f0
#
_cell.length_a   1.000
_cell.length_b   1.000
_cell.length_c   1.000
_cell.angle_alpha   90.00
_cell.angle_beta   90.00
_cell.angle_gamma   90.00
#
_symmetry.space_group_name_H-M   'P 1'
#
loop_
_entity.id
_entity.type
_entity.pdbx_description
1 polymer ?
#
loop_
_entity_poly.entity_id
_entity_poly.type
_entity_poly.pdbx_seq_one_letter_code
_entity_poly.pdbx_strand_id
1 'polypeptide(L)'
;MARAAALPPSRSSPTLPLLSLLLLLLRETGAQDVQVRVPPEVRGHLGGTVQLPCHLLSPGPEVRVSQVTWLHVDAAGVSKSVAAFHPSYGPSFRGPKPGEERLSFVTAGQSPGTRQGTEMELRDATLALRGLTVEDEGNYTCEFATFPSGTSRGVTWLRAIAQPQNHAETQEVTLSLEPVPVARCVSEGGRPPARISWFSPLDGEAKESQMSGPVPGTVTITSRFTLVPLSRADGVKVTCKVEHESFEEPILLPITLSVRYPPEVSISGYDDNWYLGRSEATLSCDVRSKPEPTGYDWSTTAGVFPASAVAQGPQLIIHSVDRLVNTTFICTVTNAVGTGRAEQVVLVRDPDNEPQRRPQRCTPAETLQKPCCFQRIVI
;
A
#
# COMPACT_ATOMS: atom_id res chain seq x y z
N MET A 1 -81.64 -43.72 -34.35
CA MET A 1 -81.80 -43.92 -35.81
C MET A 1 -80.48 -43.48 -36.45
N ALA A 2 -79.98 -44.26 -37.37
CA ALA A 2 -78.86 -44.13 -38.28
C ALA A 2 -77.57 -44.86 -37.87
N ARG A 3 -77.42 -45.81 -38.43
CA ARG A 3 -76.75 -46.80 -39.29
C ARG A 3 -75.23 -46.57 -39.38
N ALA A 4 -74.45 -47.62 -38.94
CA ALA A 4 -73.05 -47.88 -39.18
C ALA A 4 -72.77 -48.11 -40.68
N ALA A 5 -71.62 -47.66 -41.17
CA ALA A 5 -71.02 -48.05 -42.44
C ALA A 5 -69.63 -48.58 -42.26
N ALA A 6 -69.36 -49.78 -42.69
CA ALA A 6 -68.10 -50.52 -42.60
C ALA A 6 -67.10 -50.02 -43.65
N LEU A 7 -65.77 -50.00 -43.25
CA LEU A 7 -64.59 -49.77 -44.07
C LEU A 7 -63.99 -51.11 -44.53
N PRO A 8 -63.47 -51.23 -45.77
CA PRO A 8 -62.80 -52.41 -46.25
C PRO A 8 -61.31 -52.52 -45.82
N PRO A 9 -60.69 -53.69 -45.90
CA PRO A 9 -59.31 -53.91 -45.41
C PRO A 9 -58.27 -53.40 -46.42
N SER A 10 -57.30 -52.66 -45.91
CA SER A 10 -56.15 -52.16 -46.67
C SER A 10 -55.09 -53.25 -46.83
N ARG A 11 -54.64 -53.45 -48.08
CA ARG A 11 -53.53 -54.31 -48.44
C ARG A 11 -52.19 -53.78 -47.91
N SER A 12 -51.44 -54.61 -47.22
CA SER A 12 -50.06 -54.38 -46.83
C SER A 12 -49.12 -54.54 -48.03
N SER A 13 -48.37 -53.48 -48.35
CA SER A 13 -47.25 -53.54 -49.31
C SER A 13 -45.95 -53.65 -48.51
N PRO A 14 -45.03 -54.63 -48.83
CA PRO A 14 -43.76 -54.76 -48.18
C PRO A 14 -42.66 -54.01 -48.95
N THR A 15 -42.45 -52.71 -48.62
CA THR A 15 -41.30 -51.92 -49.17
C THR A 15 -40.66 -51.04 -48.14
N LEU A 16 -40.17 -51.68 -47.07
CA LEU A 16 -39.43 -50.90 -46.03
C LEU A 16 -38.23 -51.66 -45.35
N PRO A 17 -37.29 -52.24 -46.13
CA PRO A 17 -36.02 -52.46 -45.54
C PRO A 17 -34.81 -51.78 -46.21
N LEU A 18 -34.98 -51.13 -47.41
CA LEU A 18 -33.85 -50.50 -48.08
C LEU A 18 -33.52 -49.06 -47.64
N LEU A 19 -34.48 -48.32 -47.08
CA LEU A 19 -34.27 -46.93 -46.64
C LEU A 19 -33.58 -46.85 -45.27
N SER A 20 -33.71 -47.89 -44.42
CA SER A 20 -33.02 -47.93 -43.09
C SER A 20 -31.54 -48.29 -43.21
N LEU A 21 -31.12 -48.95 -44.29
CA LEU A 21 -29.71 -49.32 -44.50
C LEU A 21 -28.91 -48.16 -45.11
N LEU A 22 -29.54 -47.18 -45.76
CA LEU A 22 -28.90 -45.99 -46.31
C LEU A 22 -28.66 -44.93 -45.24
N LEU A 23 -29.45 -44.87 -44.15
CA LEU A 23 -29.24 -43.96 -43.01
C LEU A 23 -28.12 -44.39 -42.04
N LEU A 24 -27.68 -45.66 -42.09
CA LEU A 24 -26.58 -46.20 -41.27
C LEU A 24 -25.20 -45.96 -41.89
N LEU A 25 -25.12 -45.44 -43.12
CA LEU A 25 -23.87 -45.10 -43.81
C LEU A 25 -23.50 -43.60 -43.78
N LEU A 26 -24.35 -42.75 -43.24
CA LEU A 26 -23.97 -41.41 -42.84
C LEU A 26 -23.26 -41.52 -41.48
N ARG A 27 -22.05 -42.14 -41.45
CA ARG A 27 -21.08 -41.79 -40.43
C ARG A 27 -20.88 -40.31 -40.54
N GLU A 28 -21.42 -39.57 -39.58
CA GLU A 28 -20.95 -38.22 -39.31
C GLU A 28 -19.42 -38.31 -39.20
N THR A 29 -18.74 -37.91 -40.28
CA THR A 29 -17.35 -37.52 -40.19
C THR A 29 -17.39 -36.28 -39.33
N GLY A 30 -17.47 -36.46 -38.00
CA GLY A 30 -17.24 -35.39 -37.05
C GLY A 30 -15.90 -34.79 -37.44
N ALA A 31 -15.91 -33.62 -38.02
CA ALA A 31 -14.72 -32.82 -38.22
C ALA A 31 -14.07 -32.74 -36.83
N GLN A 32 -12.96 -33.44 -36.67
CA GLN A 32 -12.19 -33.40 -35.41
C GLN A 32 -11.78 -31.96 -35.23
N ASP A 33 -12.40 -31.29 -34.26
CA ASP A 33 -12.24 -29.87 -34.02
C ASP A 33 -10.84 -29.66 -33.42
N VAL A 34 -9.92 -29.15 -34.23
CA VAL A 34 -8.57 -28.84 -33.83
C VAL A 34 -8.60 -27.54 -33.07
N GLN A 35 -8.21 -27.56 -31.82
CA GLN A 35 -8.21 -26.40 -30.94
C GLN A 35 -6.79 -25.91 -30.63
N VAL A 36 -6.62 -24.59 -30.59
CA VAL A 36 -5.40 -23.94 -30.15
C VAL A 36 -5.61 -23.42 -28.73
N ARG A 37 -4.75 -23.86 -27.82
CA ARG A 37 -4.75 -23.44 -26.43
C ARG A 37 -3.70 -22.35 -26.21
N VAL A 38 -4.15 -21.18 -25.78
CA VAL A 38 -3.31 -20.04 -25.34
C VAL A 38 -3.87 -19.52 -24.01
N PRO A 39 -3.08 -18.93 -23.12
CA PRO A 39 -3.60 -18.18 -21.98
C PRO A 39 -4.30 -16.90 -22.46
N PRO A 40 -5.33 -16.40 -21.78
CA PRO A 40 -6.02 -15.18 -22.20
C PRO A 40 -5.12 -13.93 -22.06
N GLU A 41 -4.20 -13.94 -21.10
CA GLU A 41 -3.24 -12.86 -20.82
C GLU A 41 -1.89 -13.45 -20.43
N VAL A 42 -0.82 -12.81 -20.88
CA VAL A 42 0.56 -13.06 -20.48
C VAL A 42 1.17 -11.76 -19.99
N ARG A 43 1.86 -11.80 -18.87
CA ARG A 43 2.56 -10.65 -18.29
C ARG A 43 4.07 -10.82 -18.41
N GLY A 44 4.73 -9.77 -18.87
CA GLY A 44 6.19 -9.73 -18.97
C GLY A 44 6.77 -8.44 -18.39
N HIS A 45 7.94 -8.54 -17.76
CA HIS A 45 8.66 -7.37 -17.27
C HIS A 45 9.39 -6.64 -18.40
N LEU A 46 9.32 -5.30 -18.41
CA LEU A 46 10.07 -4.47 -19.37
C LEU A 46 11.57 -4.80 -19.34
N GLY A 47 12.17 -4.93 -20.52
CA GLY A 47 13.58 -5.33 -20.69
C GLY A 47 13.82 -6.83 -20.52
N GLY A 48 12.86 -7.57 -19.98
CA GLY A 48 12.95 -9.03 -19.73
C GLY A 48 12.65 -9.88 -20.95
N THR A 49 12.59 -11.19 -20.71
CA THR A 49 12.12 -12.19 -21.67
C THR A 49 10.76 -12.71 -21.25
N VAL A 50 9.83 -12.76 -22.18
CA VAL A 50 8.49 -13.30 -21.98
C VAL A 50 8.24 -14.46 -22.94
N GLN A 51 7.48 -15.46 -22.51
CA GLN A 51 7.04 -16.56 -23.37
C GLN A 51 5.55 -16.45 -23.58
N LEU A 52 5.12 -16.58 -24.83
CA LEU A 52 3.73 -16.64 -25.24
C LEU A 52 3.38 -18.10 -25.54
N PRO A 53 2.76 -18.83 -24.61
CA PRO A 53 2.43 -20.24 -24.80
C PRO A 53 1.38 -20.42 -25.90
N CYS A 54 1.62 -21.38 -26.78
CA CYS A 54 0.65 -21.76 -27.79
C CYS A 54 0.75 -23.25 -28.11
N HIS A 55 -0.29 -24.00 -27.76
CA HIS A 55 -0.33 -25.46 -27.92
C HIS A 55 -1.51 -25.88 -28.79
N LEU A 56 -1.21 -26.73 -29.76
CA LEU A 56 -2.22 -27.37 -30.59
C LEU A 56 -2.78 -28.61 -29.85
N LEU A 57 -4.05 -28.57 -29.54
CA LEU A 57 -4.79 -29.72 -29.02
C LEU A 57 -5.37 -30.47 -30.21
N SER A 58 -4.66 -31.49 -30.67
CA SER A 58 -5.11 -32.30 -31.78
C SER A 58 -5.70 -33.61 -31.30
N PRO A 59 -6.84 -34.01 -31.85
CA PRO A 59 -7.51 -35.24 -31.49
C PRO A 59 -6.91 -36.49 -32.10
N GLY A 60 -6.06 -36.41 -33.09
CA GLY A 60 -5.58 -37.64 -33.77
C GLY A 60 -4.29 -37.52 -34.57
N PRO A 61 -3.68 -38.66 -34.92
CA PRO A 61 -2.42 -38.70 -35.66
C PRO A 61 -2.53 -38.29 -37.12
N GLU A 62 -3.76 -38.16 -37.64
CA GLU A 62 -4.01 -37.77 -39.06
C GLU A 62 -3.86 -36.27 -39.33
N VAL A 63 -3.84 -35.44 -38.27
CA VAL A 63 -3.71 -34.00 -38.38
C VAL A 63 -2.26 -33.58 -38.49
N ARG A 64 -1.90 -33.07 -39.68
CA ARG A 64 -0.53 -32.55 -39.95
C ARG A 64 -0.50 -31.03 -39.89
N VAL A 65 0.47 -30.44 -39.21
CA VAL A 65 0.71 -29.01 -39.20
C VAL A 65 1.48 -28.62 -40.44
N SER A 66 0.91 -27.77 -41.26
CA SER A 66 1.52 -27.22 -42.48
C SER A 66 2.38 -25.98 -42.15
N GLN A 67 1.88 -25.12 -41.24
CA GLN A 67 2.53 -23.89 -40.87
C GLN A 67 1.97 -23.38 -39.52
N VAL A 68 2.82 -22.68 -38.76
CA VAL A 68 2.38 -21.83 -37.63
C VAL A 68 2.73 -20.40 -37.93
N THR A 69 1.81 -19.48 -37.63
CA THR A 69 2.03 -18.03 -37.80
C THR A 69 1.66 -17.30 -36.52
N TRP A 70 2.53 -16.42 -36.06
CA TRP A 70 2.25 -15.47 -35.03
C TRP A 70 1.98 -14.08 -35.63
N LEU A 71 0.84 -13.51 -35.28
CA LEU A 71 0.44 -12.16 -35.67
C LEU A 71 0.41 -11.28 -34.42
N HIS A 72 0.88 -10.06 -34.54
CA HIS A 72 0.77 -9.02 -33.52
C HIS A 72 -0.14 -7.91 -34.04
N VAL A 73 -1.11 -7.50 -33.25
CA VAL A 73 -1.99 -6.35 -33.51
C VAL A 73 -1.51 -5.21 -32.61
N ASP A 74 -0.96 -4.17 -33.24
CA ASP A 74 -0.45 -2.99 -32.55
C ASP A 74 -1.60 -2.11 -32.00
N ALA A 75 -1.24 -1.07 -31.24
CA ALA A 75 -2.17 -0.13 -30.65
C ALA A 75 -3.04 0.62 -31.69
N ALA A 76 -2.60 0.69 -32.95
CA ALA A 76 -3.34 1.28 -34.07
C ALA A 76 -4.31 0.28 -34.73
N GLY A 77 -4.38 -0.97 -34.25
CA GLY A 77 -5.22 -2.03 -34.79
C GLY A 77 -4.64 -2.69 -36.08
N VAL A 78 -3.37 -2.43 -36.40
CA VAL A 78 -2.73 -3.01 -37.58
C VAL A 78 -2.15 -4.38 -37.23
N SER A 79 -2.62 -5.42 -37.93
CA SER A 79 -2.13 -6.78 -37.79
C SER A 79 -0.87 -7.01 -38.62
N LYS A 80 0.20 -7.50 -38.01
CA LYS A 80 1.48 -7.81 -38.66
C LYS A 80 1.92 -9.22 -38.28
N SER A 81 2.38 -10.01 -39.26
CA SER A 81 3.06 -11.27 -38.97
C SER A 81 4.43 -10.98 -38.35
N VAL A 82 4.71 -11.53 -37.17
CA VAL A 82 5.98 -11.33 -36.44
C VAL A 82 6.87 -12.55 -36.48
N ALA A 83 6.29 -13.76 -36.55
CA ALA A 83 7.02 -15.01 -36.65
C ALA A 83 6.20 -16.03 -37.47
N ALA A 84 6.89 -16.90 -38.20
CA ALA A 84 6.31 -18.07 -38.82
C ALA A 84 7.23 -19.27 -38.66
N PHE A 85 6.67 -20.46 -38.58
CA PHE A 85 7.39 -21.74 -38.57
C PHE A 85 6.81 -22.67 -39.64
N HIS A 86 7.68 -23.20 -40.48
CA HIS A 86 7.31 -24.22 -41.45
C HIS A 86 8.10 -25.51 -41.19
N PRO A 87 7.48 -26.71 -41.12
CA PRO A 87 8.17 -27.95 -40.79
C PRO A 87 9.40 -28.24 -41.69
N SER A 88 9.36 -27.90 -42.97
CA SER A 88 10.45 -28.15 -43.91
C SER A 88 11.45 -27.00 -44.01
N TYR A 89 11.09 -25.75 -43.70
CA TYR A 89 11.95 -24.57 -43.90
C TYR A 89 12.41 -23.96 -42.57
N GLY A 90 11.85 -24.43 -41.44
CA GLY A 90 12.15 -23.92 -40.11
C GLY A 90 11.52 -22.57 -39.78
N PRO A 91 12.03 -21.88 -38.75
CA PRO A 91 11.47 -20.62 -38.28
C PRO A 91 11.90 -19.45 -39.16
N SER A 92 11.02 -18.47 -39.27
CA SER A 92 11.23 -17.18 -39.91
C SER A 92 10.70 -16.08 -39.04
N PHE A 93 11.47 -15.02 -38.81
CA PHE A 93 11.11 -13.89 -37.94
C PHE A 93 11.16 -12.58 -38.74
N ARG A 94 10.18 -11.70 -38.47
CA ARG A 94 10.22 -10.33 -38.98
C ARG A 94 10.77 -9.43 -37.85
N GLY A 95 12.02 -9.04 -37.94
CA GLY A 95 12.65 -8.08 -37.07
C GLY A 95 12.96 -6.76 -37.78
N PRO A 96 13.19 -5.65 -37.05
CA PRO A 96 13.55 -4.37 -37.66
C PRO A 96 14.94 -4.37 -38.35
N LYS A 97 15.84 -5.28 -37.95
CA LYS A 97 17.16 -5.44 -38.55
C LYS A 97 17.59 -6.90 -38.56
N PRO A 98 18.32 -7.34 -39.65
CA PRO A 98 18.94 -8.66 -39.67
C PRO A 98 20.00 -8.76 -38.53
N GLY A 99 19.89 -9.78 -37.69
CA GLY A 99 20.80 -10.02 -36.56
C GLY A 99 20.31 -9.55 -35.20
N GLU A 100 19.22 -8.78 -35.10
CA GLU A 100 18.54 -8.44 -33.86
C GLU A 100 17.29 -9.33 -33.67
N GLU A 101 17.48 -10.64 -33.57
CA GLU A 101 16.38 -11.57 -33.38
C GLU A 101 15.96 -11.55 -31.91
N ARG A 102 14.96 -10.72 -31.60
CA ARG A 102 14.31 -10.68 -30.29
C ARG A 102 13.35 -11.86 -30.09
N LEU A 103 12.93 -12.51 -31.20
CA LEU A 103 11.95 -13.58 -31.21
C LEU A 103 12.62 -14.94 -31.41
N SER A 104 12.13 -15.98 -30.75
CA SER A 104 12.54 -17.36 -30.97
C SER A 104 11.40 -18.32 -30.62
N PHE A 105 11.29 -19.44 -31.34
CA PHE A 105 10.43 -20.54 -30.91
C PHE A 105 11.17 -21.37 -29.85
N VAL A 106 10.51 -21.62 -28.71
CA VAL A 106 11.11 -22.33 -27.56
C VAL A 106 11.49 -23.76 -27.94
N THR A 107 10.67 -24.45 -28.72
CA THR A 107 10.85 -25.85 -29.10
C THR A 107 11.88 -26.06 -30.22
N ALA A 108 12.16 -25.02 -31.02
CA ALA A 108 13.13 -25.13 -32.14
C ALA A 108 14.60 -25.26 -31.65
N GLY A 109 14.86 -25.02 -30.37
CA GLY A 109 16.21 -25.11 -29.77
C GLY A 109 16.61 -26.49 -29.22
N GLN A 110 15.74 -27.50 -29.24
CA GLN A 110 15.97 -28.78 -28.55
C GLN A 110 16.34 -29.95 -29.45
N SER A 111 16.95 -29.76 -30.61
CA SER A 111 17.62 -30.94 -31.25
C SER A 111 18.62 -30.57 -32.35
N PRO A 112 19.92 -30.45 -32.05
CA PRO A 112 20.95 -30.82 -33.00
C PRO A 112 21.48 -32.24 -32.64
N GLY A 113 20.76 -33.30 -33.03
CA GLY A 113 21.38 -34.60 -32.73
C GLY A 113 20.60 -35.87 -32.96
N THR A 114 19.46 -35.87 -33.61
CA THR A 114 18.86 -37.17 -34.00
C THR A 114 18.41 -37.09 -35.46
N ARG A 115 19.35 -37.44 -36.34
CA ARG A 115 19.03 -37.84 -37.70
C ARG A 115 18.33 -39.20 -37.62
N GLN A 116 17.02 -39.19 -37.81
CA GLN A 116 16.25 -40.25 -38.45
C GLN A 116 14.80 -39.82 -38.59
N GLY A 117 14.38 -39.42 -39.75
CA GLY A 117 13.15 -39.74 -40.48
C GLY A 117 11.77 -39.59 -39.82
N THR A 118 11.64 -38.87 -38.73
CA THR A 118 10.32 -38.50 -38.18
C THR A 118 10.10 -37.01 -38.34
N GLU A 119 9.12 -36.66 -39.18
CA GLU A 119 8.57 -35.30 -39.29
C GLU A 119 8.34 -34.77 -37.88
N MET A 120 9.02 -33.68 -37.51
CA MET A 120 8.89 -33.09 -36.18
C MET A 120 7.45 -32.56 -36.01
N GLU A 121 6.71 -33.26 -35.18
CA GLU A 121 5.30 -32.95 -34.92
C GLU A 121 5.24 -31.64 -34.12
N LEU A 122 5.10 -30.52 -34.82
CA LEU A 122 5.05 -29.18 -34.22
C LEU A 122 3.68 -28.99 -33.54
N ARG A 123 3.55 -29.40 -32.26
CA ARG A 123 2.35 -29.18 -31.44
C ARG A 123 2.50 -28.03 -30.47
N ASP A 124 3.72 -27.62 -30.19
CA ASP A 124 4.06 -26.50 -29.33
C ASP A 124 4.75 -25.41 -30.16
N ALA A 125 4.07 -24.28 -30.27
CA ALA A 125 4.51 -23.09 -30.98
C ALA A 125 4.77 -21.92 -30.06
N THR A 126 5.15 -22.20 -28.79
CA THR A 126 5.46 -21.17 -27.81
C THR A 126 6.54 -20.23 -28.35
N LEU A 127 6.21 -18.93 -28.39
CA LEU A 127 7.07 -17.87 -28.87
C LEU A 127 7.74 -17.15 -27.69
N ALA A 128 9.06 -17.06 -27.67
CA ALA A 128 9.82 -16.25 -26.70
C ALA A 128 10.17 -14.89 -27.32
N LEU A 129 9.90 -13.83 -26.58
CA LEU A 129 10.22 -12.45 -26.92
C LEU A 129 11.20 -11.90 -25.87
N ARG A 130 12.39 -11.45 -26.30
CA ARG A 130 13.45 -10.91 -25.45
C ARG A 130 13.46 -9.38 -25.50
N GLY A 131 13.91 -8.76 -24.40
CA GLY A 131 14.01 -7.30 -24.31
C GLY A 131 12.65 -6.62 -24.50
N LEU A 132 11.64 -7.06 -23.74
CA LEU A 132 10.26 -6.55 -23.83
C LEU A 132 10.21 -5.04 -23.72
N THR A 133 9.52 -4.39 -24.66
CA THR A 133 9.27 -2.95 -24.69
C THR A 133 7.77 -2.66 -24.57
N VAL A 134 7.41 -1.39 -24.42
CA VAL A 134 6.00 -0.96 -24.34
C VAL A 134 5.28 -1.15 -25.68
N GLU A 135 6.00 -1.05 -26.80
CA GLU A 135 5.48 -1.23 -28.16
C GLU A 135 5.11 -2.69 -28.46
N ASP A 136 5.64 -3.62 -27.67
CA ASP A 136 5.30 -5.04 -27.82
C ASP A 136 3.95 -5.39 -27.14
N GLU A 137 3.37 -4.50 -26.34
CA GLU A 137 2.09 -4.72 -25.71
C GLU A 137 0.97 -4.78 -26.74
N GLY A 138 0.09 -5.79 -26.61
CA GLY A 138 -1.03 -5.95 -27.52
C GLY A 138 -1.51 -7.37 -27.68
N ASN A 139 -2.41 -7.57 -28.64
CA ASN A 139 -2.94 -8.88 -28.98
C ASN A 139 -1.95 -9.67 -29.86
N TYR A 140 -1.62 -10.87 -29.42
CA TYR A 140 -0.87 -11.84 -30.20
C TYR A 140 -1.80 -12.99 -30.59
N THR A 141 -1.88 -13.27 -31.91
CA THR A 141 -2.66 -14.39 -32.42
C THR A 141 -1.70 -15.48 -32.88
N CYS A 142 -1.82 -16.66 -32.31
CA CYS A 142 -1.15 -17.86 -32.75
C CYS A 142 -2.10 -18.65 -33.67
N GLU A 143 -1.69 -18.91 -34.89
CA GLU A 143 -2.48 -19.56 -35.92
C GLU A 143 -1.77 -20.82 -36.42
N PHE A 144 -2.43 -21.97 -36.34
CA PHE A 144 -2.01 -23.23 -36.89
C PHE A 144 -2.77 -23.52 -38.19
N ALA A 145 -2.08 -23.62 -39.31
CA ALA A 145 -2.61 -24.18 -40.52
C ALA A 145 -2.40 -25.70 -40.52
N THR A 146 -3.46 -26.46 -40.59
CA THR A 146 -3.45 -27.94 -40.50
C THR A 146 -4.14 -28.58 -41.67
N PHE A 147 -3.79 -29.83 -42.01
CA PHE A 147 -4.44 -30.63 -43.00
C PHE A 147 -4.92 -31.95 -42.32
N PRO A 148 -6.16 -32.38 -42.57
CA PRO A 148 -7.18 -31.78 -43.43
C PRO A 148 -8.09 -30.75 -42.70
N SER A 149 -7.83 -30.47 -41.40
CA SER A 149 -8.79 -29.77 -40.51
C SER A 149 -8.84 -28.23 -40.74
N GLY A 150 -7.94 -27.67 -41.58
CA GLY A 150 -7.93 -26.24 -41.89
C GLY A 150 -7.15 -25.42 -40.83
N THR A 151 -7.56 -24.20 -40.58
CA THR A 151 -6.88 -23.26 -39.72
C THR A 151 -7.57 -23.10 -38.35
N SER A 152 -6.80 -23.19 -37.28
CA SER A 152 -7.25 -22.91 -35.91
C SER A 152 -6.34 -21.87 -35.26
N ARG A 153 -6.94 -21.00 -34.43
CA ARG A 153 -6.22 -19.86 -33.83
C ARG A 153 -6.57 -19.64 -32.36
N GLY A 154 -5.61 -19.13 -31.63
CA GLY A 154 -5.79 -18.64 -30.28
C GLY A 154 -5.25 -17.22 -30.13
N VAL A 155 -5.86 -16.40 -29.29
CA VAL A 155 -5.46 -15.00 -29.06
C VAL A 155 -5.07 -14.84 -27.59
N THR A 156 -3.91 -14.24 -27.36
CA THR A 156 -3.42 -13.87 -26.02
C THR A 156 -3.09 -12.38 -25.98
N TRP A 157 -3.40 -11.73 -24.85
CA TRP A 157 -2.99 -10.35 -24.60
C TRP A 157 -1.63 -10.35 -23.91
N LEU A 158 -0.61 -9.72 -24.52
CA LEU A 158 0.66 -9.46 -23.87
C LEU A 158 0.60 -8.13 -23.13
N ARG A 159 0.86 -8.16 -21.85
CA ARG A 159 0.91 -6.98 -20.99
C ARG A 159 2.33 -6.74 -20.49
N ALA A 160 2.86 -5.55 -20.76
CA ALA A 160 4.17 -5.13 -20.29
C ALA A 160 4.04 -4.48 -18.92
N ILE A 161 4.75 -5.03 -17.93
CA ILE A 161 4.77 -4.52 -16.55
C ILE A 161 6.18 -4.02 -16.19
N ALA A 162 6.23 -3.00 -15.33
CA ALA A 162 7.48 -2.53 -14.72
C ALA A 162 7.26 -2.38 -13.22
N GLN A 163 8.11 -3.04 -12.45
CA GLN A 163 8.07 -2.95 -10.99
C GLN A 163 8.62 -1.60 -10.54
N PRO A 164 7.84 -0.79 -9.77
CA PRO A 164 8.30 0.49 -9.30
C PRO A 164 9.28 0.36 -8.14
N GLN A 165 10.17 1.34 -8.02
CA GLN A 165 10.97 1.57 -6.82
C GLN A 165 10.24 2.51 -5.88
N ASN A 166 10.16 2.13 -4.60
CA ASN A 166 9.34 2.84 -3.62
C ASN A 166 10.21 3.37 -2.50
N HIS A 167 9.99 4.63 -2.13
CA HIS A 167 10.61 5.24 -0.97
C HIS A 167 9.66 6.24 -0.33
N ALA A 168 9.85 6.47 0.97
CA ALA A 168 9.08 7.44 1.71
C ALA A 168 10.01 8.18 2.69
N GLU A 169 9.74 9.47 2.87
CA GLU A 169 10.55 10.36 3.69
C GLU A 169 9.68 11.32 4.50
N THR A 170 10.16 11.69 5.69
CA THR A 170 9.56 12.76 6.47
C THR A 170 10.06 14.11 5.99
N GLN A 171 9.19 15.12 6.08
CA GLN A 171 9.56 16.52 5.93
C GLN A 171 9.54 17.15 7.30
N GLU A 172 10.70 17.66 7.76
CA GLU A 172 10.74 18.40 9.02
C GLU A 172 10.03 19.73 8.84
N VAL A 173 9.03 19.98 9.65
CA VAL A 173 8.20 21.18 9.62
C VAL A 173 8.18 21.87 10.98
N THR A 174 7.86 23.17 10.99
CA THR A 174 7.61 23.92 12.22
C THR A 174 6.12 23.99 12.49
N LEU A 175 5.72 23.95 13.76
CA LEU A 175 4.35 24.13 14.23
C LEU A 175 3.65 25.25 13.47
N SER A 176 2.47 24.98 12.94
CA SER A 176 1.66 25.89 12.14
C SER A 176 0.18 25.64 12.38
N LEU A 177 -0.64 26.64 12.17
CA LEU A 177 -2.11 26.52 12.14
C LEU A 177 -2.62 26.21 10.72
N GLU A 178 -1.75 26.32 9.71
CA GLU A 178 -2.07 26.00 8.32
C GLU A 178 -1.59 24.58 7.97
N PRO A 179 -2.35 23.85 7.15
CA PRO A 179 -1.93 22.54 6.68
C PRO A 179 -0.66 22.61 5.81
N VAL A 180 0.35 21.81 6.15
CA VAL A 180 1.59 21.71 5.37
C VAL A 180 1.94 20.25 5.09
N PRO A 181 2.67 19.95 4.00
CA PRO A 181 3.17 18.60 3.73
C PRO A 181 4.18 18.19 4.82
N VAL A 182 3.93 17.07 5.48
CA VAL A 182 4.78 16.52 6.56
C VAL A 182 5.50 15.23 6.16
N ALA A 183 5.04 14.58 5.11
CA ALA A 183 5.63 13.38 4.57
C ALA A 183 5.44 13.28 3.05
N ARG A 184 6.35 12.60 2.40
CA ARG A 184 6.34 12.34 0.96
C ARG A 184 6.59 10.86 0.70
N CYS A 185 5.78 10.28 -0.19
CA CYS A 185 5.94 8.90 -0.67
C CYS A 185 6.05 8.91 -2.19
N VAL A 186 7.00 8.16 -2.72
CA VAL A 186 7.26 8.08 -4.16
C VAL A 186 7.29 6.63 -4.59
N SER A 187 6.61 6.35 -5.70
CA SER A 187 6.67 5.08 -6.42
C SER A 187 7.13 5.38 -7.85
N GLU A 188 8.39 5.10 -8.12
CA GLU A 188 9.08 5.50 -9.35
C GLU A 188 9.13 4.38 -10.37
N GLY A 189 8.72 4.69 -11.60
CA GLY A 189 8.95 3.80 -12.75
C GLY A 189 7.96 2.63 -12.83
N GLY A 190 6.78 2.74 -12.21
CA GLY A 190 5.75 1.71 -12.30
C GLY A 190 5.04 1.66 -13.67
N ARG A 191 4.70 0.47 -14.12
CA ARG A 191 3.77 0.20 -15.22
C ARG A 191 2.93 -1.03 -14.87
N PRO A 192 1.60 -0.86 -14.77
CA PRO A 192 0.86 0.41 -14.75
C PRO A 192 1.29 1.30 -13.57
N PRO A 193 0.76 2.55 -13.46
CA PRO A 193 1.03 3.39 -12.30
C PRO A 193 0.67 2.72 -10.99
N ALA A 194 1.53 2.82 -9.97
CA ALA A 194 1.24 2.33 -8.63
C ALA A 194 0.13 3.15 -7.96
N ARG A 195 -0.56 2.54 -7.00
CA ARG A 195 -1.53 3.23 -6.14
C ARG A 195 -0.90 3.46 -4.76
N ILE A 196 -0.93 4.71 -4.29
CA ILE A 196 -0.42 5.09 -2.97
C ILE A 196 -1.58 5.42 -2.05
N SER A 197 -1.50 4.95 -0.80
CA SER A 197 -2.44 5.30 0.27
C SER A 197 -1.70 5.48 1.59
N TRP A 198 -2.31 6.18 2.56
CA TRP A 198 -1.70 6.49 3.84
C TRP A 198 -2.51 5.90 5.00
N PHE A 199 -1.79 5.33 5.96
CA PHE A 199 -2.34 5.00 7.28
C PHE A 199 -1.76 5.96 8.30
N SER A 200 -2.63 6.68 8.99
CA SER A 200 -2.26 7.68 9.98
C SER A 200 -3.27 7.69 11.12
N PRO A 201 -2.83 7.81 12.39
CA PRO A 201 -3.73 8.06 13.51
C PRO A 201 -4.14 9.55 13.59
N LEU A 202 -3.57 10.41 12.74
CA LEU A 202 -3.85 11.83 12.65
C LEU A 202 -4.69 12.12 11.41
N ASP A 203 -5.58 13.09 11.52
CA ASP A 203 -6.33 13.59 10.39
C ASP A 203 -5.41 14.35 9.43
N GLY A 204 -5.44 13.98 8.17
CA GLY A 204 -4.62 14.57 7.12
C GLY A 204 -5.13 14.21 5.73
N GLU A 205 -4.65 14.93 4.74
CA GLU A 205 -5.02 14.75 3.34
C GLU A 205 -3.81 14.30 2.52
N ALA A 206 -4.04 13.37 1.59
CA ALA A 206 -3.06 12.97 0.60
C ALA A 206 -3.28 13.74 -0.70
N LYS A 207 -2.21 14.33 -1.24
CA LYS A 207 -2.21 14.97 -2.56
C LYS A 207 -1.23 14.24 -3.46
N GLU A 208 -1.75 13.72 -4.57
CA GLU A 208 -0.95 12.97 -5.54
C GLU A 208 -0.59 13.82 -6.74
N SER A 209 0.57 13.53 -7.30
CA SER A 209 1.05 14.03 -8.58
C SER A 209 1.68 12.90 -9.38
N GLN A 210 1.53 12.97 -10.68
CA GLN A 210 2.03 11.97 -11.63
C GLN A 210 2.98 12.65 -12.62
N MET A 211 4.06 11.93 -12.96
CA MET A 211 5.02 12.34 -13.98
C MET A 211 5.52 11.11 -14.74
N SER A 212 6.14 11.33 -15.90
CA SER A 212 6.82 10.26 -16.65
C SER A 212 7.92 9.64 -15.78
N GLY A 213 8.03 8.32 -15.83
CA GLY A 213 9.09 7.58 -15.14
C GLY A 213 10.42 7.60 -15.93
N PRO A 214 11.48 7.00 -15.34
CA PRO A 214 12.82 6.97 -15.93
C PRO A 214 12.91 6.09 -17.20
N VAL A 215 12.05 5.09 -17.32
CA VAL A 215 11.95 4.24 -18.51
C VAL A 215 10.74 4.70 -19.34
N PRO A 216 10.86 4.84 -20.66
CA PRO A 216 9.74 5.19 -21.53
C PRO A 216 8.52 4.30 -21.29
N GLY A 217 7.33 4.93 -21.15
CA GLY A 217 6.08 4.23 -20.89
C GLY A 217 5.85 3.82 -19.43
N THR A 218 6.77 4.13 -18.51
CA THR A 218 6.58 4.01 -17.08
C THR A 218 6.13 5.33 -16.45
N VAL A 219 5.63 5.26 -15.21
CA VAL A 219 5.07 6.41 -14.50
C VAL A 219 5.62 6.48 -13.09
N THR A 220 5.90 7.69 -12.63
CA THR A 220 6.25 7.99 -11.24
C THR A 220 5.07 8.66 -10.56
N ILE A 221 4.61 8.07 -9.47
CA ILE A 221 3.59 8.63 -8.57
C ILE A 221 4.27 9.21 -7.35
N THR A 222 3.93 10.45 -7.01
CA THR A 222 4.36 11.10 -5.77
C THR A 222 3.11 11.48 -4.98
N SER A 223 3.01 11.00 -3.74
CA SER A 223 1.97 11.37 -2.80
C SER A 223 2.56 12.15 -1.63
N ARG A 224 1.97 13.31 -1.31
CA ARG A 224 2.33 14.14 -0.15
C ARG A 224 1.22 14.07 0.88
N PHE A 225 1.58 13.70 2.10
CA PHE A 225 0.68 13.71 3.23
C PHE A 225 0.74 15.06 3.92
N THR A 226 -0.40 15.75 4.01
CA THR A 226 -0.56 17.11 4.49
C THR A 226 -1.46 17.12 5.72
N LEU A 227 -1.03 17.79 6.79
CA LEU A 227 -1.83 18.00 8.00
C LEU A 227 -1.44 19.33 8.68
N VAL A 228 -2.21 19.74 9.68
CA VAL A 228 -1.85 20.86 10.58
C VAL A 228 -0.83 20.34 11.59
N PRO A 229 0.45 20.79 11.53
CA PRO A 229 1.53 20.23 12.34
C PRO A 229 1.52 20.82 13.75
N LEU A 230 0.73 20.22 14.63
CA LEU A 230 0.74 20.52 16.07
C LEU A 230 1.86 19.74 16.78
N SER A 231 2.26 20.16 17.98
CA SER A 231 3.27 19.50 18.80
C SER A 231 2.98 18.01 19.03
N ARG A 232 1.71 17.65 19.18
CA ARG A 232 1.27 16.24 19.32
C ARG A 232 1.54 15.36 18.11
N ALA A 233 1.85 15.94 16.95
CA ALA A 233 2.18 15.18 15.74
C ALA A 233 3.66 14.78 15.69
N ASP A 234 4.50 15.40 16.51
CA ASP A 234 5.93 15.01 16.60
C ASP A 234 6.09 13.60 17.13
N GLY A 235 6.93 12.81 16.46
CA GLY A 235 7.18 11.41 16.82
C GLY A 235 6.07 10.43 16.42
N VAL A 236 4.96 10.90 15.85
CA VAL A 236 3.87 10.03 15.39
C VAL A 236 4.31 9.25 14.16
N LYS A 237 4.02 7.95 14.13
CA LYS A 237 4.28 7.08 12.98
C LYS A 237 3.09 7.11 12.02
N VAL A 238 3.40 7.38 10.76
CA VAL A 238 2.47 7.24 9.63
C VAL A 238 3.06 6.24 8.64
N THR A 239 2.23 5.55 7.87
CA THR A 239 2.70 4.53 6.94
C THR A 239 2.17 4.83 5.55
N CYS A 240 3.08 4.94 4.58
CA CYS A 240 2.74 4.92 3.18
C CYS A 240 2.57 3.47 2.73
N LYS A 241 1.42 3.15 2.12
CA LYS A 241 1.14 1.86 1.48
C LYS A 241 1.18 2.04 -0.03
N VAL A 242 1.99 1.23 -0.70
CA VAL A 242 2.10 1.19 -2.15
C VAL A 242 1.58 -0.15 -2.67
N GLU A 243 0.60 -0.11 -3.57
CA GLU A 243 0.03 -1.26 -4.25
C GLU A 243 0.41 -1.23 -5.73
N HIS A 244 0.87 -2.36 -6.24
CA HIS A 244 1.21 -2.54 -7.64
C HIS A 244 1.07 -4.03 -8.01
N GLU A 245 0.67 -4.33 -9.24
CA GLU A 245 0.44 -5.71 -9.69
C GLU A 245 1.68 -6.59 -9.77
N SER A 246 2.89 -6.00 -9.71
CA SER A 246 4.16 -6.74 -9.64
C SER A 246 4.52 -7.20 -8.23
N PHE A 247 3.77 -6.81 -7.21
CA PHE A 247 3.98 -7.21 -5.83
C PHE A 247 2.96 -8.26 -5.42
N GLU A 248 3.39 -9.28 -4.71
CA GLU A 248 2.49 -10.28 -4.11
C GLU A 248 1.68 -9.65 -2.96
N GLU A 249 2.33 -8.77 -2.19
CA GLU A 249 1.71 -8.01 -1.10
C GLU A 249 2.06 -6.51 -1.22
N PRO A 250 1.19 -5.61 -0.73
CA PRO A 250 1.46 -4.18 -0.71
C PRO A 250 2.74 -3.84 0.06
N ILE A 251 3.53 -2.92 -0.45
CA ILE A 251 4.72 -2.42 0.24
C ILE A 251 4.31 -1.38 1.27
N LEU A 252 4.75 -1.57 2.51
CA LEU A 252 4.50 -0.67 3.64
C LEU A 252 5.78 0.06 4.02
N LEU A 253 5.74 1.40 3.99
CA LEU A 253 6.87 2.28 4.30
C LEU A 253 6.51 3.13 5.53
N PRO A 254 6.93 2.71 6.74
CA PRO A 254 6.66 3.47 7.95
C PRO A 254 7.61 4.69 8.05
N ILE A 255 7.04 5.83 8.46
CA ILE A 255 7.75 7.10 8.62
C ILE A 255 7.40 7.68 9.98
N THR A 256 8.35 8.30 10.66
CA THR A 256 8.11 9.06 11.88
C THR A 256 8.09 10.55 11.55
N LEU A 257 7.01 11.23 11.90
CA LEU A 257 6.85 12.66 11.67
C LEU A 257 7.80 13.48 12.55
N SER A 258 8.24 14.62 12.03
CA SER A 258 9.15 15.53 12.71
C SER A 258 8.58 16.95 12.69
N VAL A 259 8.11 17.40 13.84
CA VAL A 259 7.56 18.75 14.01
C VAL A 259 8.40 19.51 15.03
N ARG A 260 8.87 20.70 14.64
CA ARG A 260 9.57 21.62 15.52
C ARG A 260 8.56 22.57 16.17
N TYR A 261 8.65 22.73 17.49
CA TYR A 261 7.71 23.58 18.23
C TYR A 261 8.40 24.27 19.41
N PRO A 262 7.90 25.46 19.84
CA PRO A 262 8.42 26.14 21.01
C PRO A 262 8.16 25.32 22.28
N PRO A 263 8.86 25.63 23.40
CA PRO A 263 8.67 24.90 24.66
C PRO A 263 7.23 24.96 25.15
N GLU A 264 6.65 23.81 25.44
CA GLU A 264 5.42 23.62 26.22
C GLU A 264 5.85 23.38 27.65
N VAL A 265 5.56 24.33 28.54
CA VAL A 265 6.12 24.39 29.89
C VAL A 265 5.03 24.13 30.93
N SER A 266 5.38 23.37 31.98
CA SER A 266 4.60 23.22 33.21
C SER A 266 5.51 23.25 34.41
N ILE A 267 4.99 23.56 35.61
CA ILE A 267 5.75 23.54 36.86
C ILE A 267 5.15 22.47 37.77
N SER A 268 6.01 21.64 38.32
CA SER A 268 5.65 20.60 39.30
C SER A 268 6.44 20.77 40.61
N GLY A 269 6.08 19.98 41.63
CA GLY A 269 6.78 19.95 42.94
C GLY A 269 6.11 20.75 44.06
N TYR A 270 5.13 21.59 43.77
CA TYR A 270 4.31 22.23 44.79
C TYR A 270 3.20 21.28 45.27
N ASP A 271 3.18 21.02 46.59
CA ASP A 271 2.30 20.01 47.24
C ASP A 271 1.19 20.63 48.12
N ASP A 272 0.91 21.93 48.02
CA ASP A 272 -0.04 22.69 48.84
C ASP A 272 0.24 22.66 50.37
N ASN A 273 1.40 22.15 50.77
CA ASN A 273 1.79 21.98 52.18
C ASN A 273 3.10 22.70 52.53
N TRP A 274 3.34 23.88 51.97
CA TRP A 274 4.50 24.70 52.28
C TRP A 274 4.19 25.60 53.47
N TYR A 275 5.11 25.60 54.47
CA TYR A 275 4.97 26.38 55.71
C TYR A 275 6.27 27.11 56.00
N LEU A 276 6.20 28.19 56.80
CA LEU A 276 7.37 28.95 57.24
C LEU A 276 8.38 28.06 57.95
N GLY A 277 9.66 28.12 57.51
CA GLY A 277 10.74 27.31 58.06
C GLY A 277 10.84 25.88 57.47
N ARG A 278 9.99 25.49 56.54
CA ARG A 278 10.19 24.24 55.78
C ARG A 278 11.52 24.30 55.07
N SER A 279 12.39 23.28 55.25
CA SER A 279 13.63 23.14 54.54
C SER A 279 13.46 22.33 53.26
N GLU A 280 14.27 22.68 52.25
CA GLU A 280 14.42 21.95 51.00
C GLU A 280 13.13 21.68 50.23
N ALA A 281 12.48 22.74 49.76
CA ALA A 281 11.39 22.65 48.80
C ALA A 281 11.92 22.85 47.38
N THR A 282 11.38 22.14 46.40
CA THR A 282 11.86 22.22 45.01
C THR A 282 10.67 22.36 44.06
N LEU A 283 10.78 23.28 43.11
CA LEU A 283 9.93 23.33 41.92
C LEU A 283 10.73 22.85 40.73
N SER A 284 10.07 22.06 39.86
CA SER A 284 10.64 21.58 38.60
C SER A 284 9.90 22.20 37.43
N CYS A 285 10.64 22.75 36.49
CA CYS A 285 10.15 23.25 35.24
C CYS A 285 10.16 22.09 34.21
N ASP A 286 9.01 21.49 33.99
CA ASP A 286 8.84 20.37 33.08
C ASP A 286 8.58 20.89 31.68
N VAL A 287 9.33 20.40 30.69
CA VAL A 287 9.33 20.96 29.34
C VAL A 287 9.21 19.88 28.30
N ARG A 288 8.35 20.10 27.32
CA ARG A 288 8.35 19.40 26.04
C ARG A 288 8.66 20.42 24.95
N SER A 289 9.69 20.16 24.14
CA SER A 289 10.06 21.04 23.04
C SER A 289 10.83 20.29 21.96
N LYS A 290 10.83 20.83 20.77
CA LYS A 290 11.72 20.42 19.70
C LYS A 290 12.13 21.64 18.86
N PRO A 291 13.42 21.94 18.75
CA PRO A 291 14.55 21.28 19.40
C PRO A 291 14.57 21.46 20.93
N GLU A 292 15.53 20.83 21.60
CA GLU A 292 15.76 20.92 23.04
C GLU A 292 15.90 22.36 23.50
N PRO A 293 15.58 22.66 24.78
CA PRO A 293 15.72 24.00 25.34
C PRO A 293 17.17 24.50 25.31
N THR A 294 17.34 25.78 25.02
CA THR A 294 18.63 26.48 25.05
C THR A 294 18.83 27.23 26.33
N GLY A 295 17.77 27.50 27.12
CA GLY A 295 17.87 28.22 28.39
C GLY A 295 16.60 28.14 29.21
N TYR A 296 16.80 28.24 30.52
CA TYR A 296 15.77 28.32 31.57
C TYR A 296 15.96 29.59 32.35
N ASP A 297 14.89 30.35 32.58
CA ASP A 297 14.90 31.57 33.42
C ASP A 297 13.75 31.49 34.42
N TRP A 298 14.13 31.68 35.72
CA TRP A 298 13.19 31.71 36.83
C TRP A 298 13.00 33.13 37.31
N SER A 299 11.76 33.55 37.48
CA SER A 299 11.37 34.87 37.96
C SER A 299 10.13 34.78 38.85
N THR A 300 9.75 35.91 39.47
CA THR A 300 8.51 36.03 40.26
C THR A 300 7.66 37.18 39.78
N THR A 301 6.34 37.09 40.01
CA THR A 301 5.40 38.19 39.70
C THR A 301 5.63 39.43 40.57
N ALA A 302 6.22 39.26 41.75
CA ALA A 302 6.56 40.35 42.68
C ALA A 302 7.81 41.13 42.25
N GLY A 303 8.56 40.65 41.24
CA GLY A 303 9.83 41.24 40.80
C GLY A 303 11.00 41.05 41.77
N VAL A 304 10.76 40.46 42.94
CA VAL A 304 11.80 40.15 43.95
C VAL A 304 11.97 38.65 44.00
N PHE A 305 13.19 38.20 43.78
CA PHE A 305 13.51 36.79 43.85
C PHE A 305 13.95 36.47 45.28
N PRO A 306 13.35 35.44 45.98
CA PRO A 306 13.74 35.11 47.34
C PRO A 306 15.21 34.71 47.43
N ALA A 307 15.96 35.25 48.43
CA ALA A 307 17.36 34.94 48.61
C ALA A 307 17.61 33.49 49.02
N SER A 308 16.58 32.82 49.56
CA SER A 308 16.58 31.38 49.91
C SER A 308 16.39 30.46 48.67
N ALA A 309 16.05 31.00 47.48
CA ALA A 309 15.79 30.27 46.27
C ALA A 309 17.01 30.34 45.33
N VAL A 310 17.39 29.18 44.78
CA VAL A 310 18.49 29.05 43.81
C VAL A 310 18.00 28.32 42.59
N ALA A 311 18.10 29.00 41.45
CA ALA A 311 17.77 28.41 40.14
C ALA A 311 18.93 27.58 39.57
N GLN A 312 18.69 26.33 39.23
CA GLN A 312 19.66 25.42 38.64
C GLN A 312 19.05 24.76 37.39
N GLY A 313 19.12 25.47 36.27
CA GLY A 313 18.49 25.01 35.03
C GLY A 313 16.97 24.82 35.20
N PRO A 314 16.45 23.61 35.00
CA PRO A 314 15.01 23.33 35.12
C PRO A 314 14.53 23.28 36.58
N GLN A 315 15.42 23.28 37.56
CA GLN A 315 15.05 23.18 38.98
C GLN A 315 15.22 24.51 39.70
N LEU A 316 14.26 24.82 40.55
CA LEU A 316 14.32 25.90 41.53
C LEU A 316 14.32 25.30 42.92
N ILE A 317 15.47 25.37 43.60
CA ILE A 317 15.68 24.84 44.95
C ILE A 317 15.47 25.95 45.96
N ILE A 318 14.61 25.75 46.94
CA ILE A 318 14.29 26.67 48.01
C ILE A 318 14.81 26.07 49.30
N HIS A 319 15.93 26.57 49.78
CA HIS A 319 16.60 26.01 50.95
C HIS A 319 15.85 26.26 52.27
N SER A 320 15.10 27.35 52.36
CA SER A 320 14.22 27.64 53.48
C SER A 320 13.02 28.45 53.01
N VAL A 321 11.82 27.98 53.33
CA VAL A 321 10.57 28.67 52.97
C VAL A 321 10.36 29.84 53.92
N ASP A 322 10.51 31.05 53.40
CA ASP A 322 10.28 32.33 54.10
C ASP A 322 9.02 33.01 53.53
N ARG A 323 8.71 34.22 54.02
CA ARG A 323 7.52 34.97 53.55
C ARG A 323 7.61 35.44 52.10
N LEU A 324 8.84 35.60 51.51
CA LEU A 324 9.05 35.99 50.14
C LEU A 324 8.73 34.83 49.16
N VAL A 325 8.73 33.59 49.65
CA VAL A 325 8.36 32.41 48.90
C VAL A 325 6.83 32.36 48.65
N ASN A 326 6.04 33.11 49.46
CA ASN A 326 4.58 33.28 49.23
C ASN A 326 4.29 34.16 48.01
N THR A 327 4.61 33.68 46.83
CA THR A 327 4.54 34.41 45.56
C THR A 327 4.21 33.48 44.41
N THR A 328 4.05 34.04 43.24
CA THR A 328 3.93 33.26 41.99
C THR A 328 5.29 33.13 41.33
N PHE A 329 5.82 31.94 41.22
CA PHE A 329 7.02 31.65 40.44
C PHE A 329 6.69 31.44 38.97
N ILE A 330 7.60 31.89 38.12
CA ILE A 330 7.47 31.84 36.67
C ILE A 330 8.70 31.14 36.13
N CYS A 331 8.50 30.07 35.37
CA CYS A 331 9.55 29.47 34.56
C CYS A 331 9.35 29.87 33.10
N THR A 332 10.37 30.48 32.52
CA THR A 332 10.43 30.84 31.08
C THR A 332 11.51 30.01 30.42
N VAL A 333 11.15 29.31 29.33
CA VAL A 333 12.06 28.41 28.62
C VAL A 333 12.11 28.79 27.15
N THR A 334 13.31 28.80 26.58
CA THR A 334 13.54 29.20 25.19
C THR A 334 14.21 28.08 24.41
N ASN A 335 13.79 27.89 23.16
CA ASN A 335 14.50 27.11 22.16
C ASN A 335 14.65 27.91 20.85
N ALA A 336 15.18 27.28 19.79
CA ALA A 336 15.38 27.94 18.50
C ALA A 336 14.06 28.30 17.75
N VAL A 337 12.90 27.79 18.21
CA VAL A 337 11.60 28.07 17.59
C VAL A 337 10.87 29.20 18.32
N GLY A 338 11.05 29.31 19.64
CA GLY A 338 10.37 30.33 20.42
C GLY A 338 10.53 30.15 21.93
N THR A 339 9.64 30.79 22.70
CA THR A 339 9.65 30.83 24.15
C THR A 339 8.33 30.29 24.71
N GLY A 340 8.41 29.44 25.73
CA GLY A 340 7.30 28.97 26.53
C GLY A 340 7.38 29.48 27.97
N ARG A 341 6.25 29.57 28.67
CA ARG A 341 6.17 30.09 30.04
C ARG A 341 5.12 29.33 30.84
N ALA A 342 5.43 29.05 32.10
CA ALA A 342 4.45 28.55 33.07
C ALA A 342 4.55 29.33 34.39
N GLU A 343 3.46 29.35 35.12
CA GLU A 343 3.33 30.02 36.40
C GLU A 343 2.82 29.05 37.47
N GLN A 344 3.43 29.12 38.67
CA GLN A 344 3.01 28.35 39.84
C GLN A 344 2.79 29.28 41.02
N VAL A 345 1.56 29.39 41.50
CA VAL A 345 1.24 30.10 42.74
C VAL A 345 1.67 29.22 43.91
N VAL A 346 2.52 29.77 44.79
CA VAL A 346 2.92 29.11 46.02
C VAL A 346 2.34 29.88 47.19
N LEU A 347 1.55 29.19 48.00
CA LEU A 347 0.98 29.71 49.25
C LEU A 347 1.74 29.10 50.44
N VAL A 348 2.30 29.98 51.30
CA VAL A 348 3.04 29.59 52.46
C VAL A 348 2.15 29.71 53.71
N ARG A 349 1.98 28.64 54.44
CA ARG A 349 1.23 28.62 55.72
C ARG A 349 2.11 29.15 56.82
N ASP A 350 1.53 29.98 57.71
CA ASP A 350 2.16 30.45 58.94
C ASP A 350 1.55 29.62 60.12
N PRO A 351 2.28 28.62 60.64
CA PRO A 351 1.74 27.74 61.68
C PRO A 351 1.43 28.50 62.99
N ASP A 352 2.06 29.65 63.24
CA ASP A 352 1.83 30.48 64.42
C ASP A 352 0.55 31.36 64.31
N ASN A 353 0.03 31.52 63.06
CA ASN A 353 -1.11 32.37 62.76
C ASN A 353 -2.34 31.58 62.35
N GLU A 354 -2.29 30.26 62.35
CA GLU A 354 -3.45 29.42 62.06
C GLU A 354 -4.44 29.50 63.24
N PRO A 355 -5.70 29.97 63.03
CA PRO A 355 -6.65 30.03 64.12
C PRO A 355 -6.83 28.63 64.68
N GLN A 356 -6.32 28.42 65.94
CA GLN A 356 -6.47 27.15 66.64
C GLN A 356 -7.97 26.79 66.53
N ARG A 357 -8.32 25.79 65.76
CA ARG A 357 -9.61 25.13 65.91
C ARG A 357 -9.70 24.59 67.31
N ARG A 358 -10.24 25.42 68.22
CA ARG A 358 -10.60 24.92 69.53
C ARG A 358 -11.39 23.62 69.33
N PRO A 359 -10.96 22.54 69.98
CA PRO A 359 -11.75 21.35 69.97
C PRO A 359 -13.12 21.75 70.53
N GLN A 360 -14.20 21.64 69.74
CA GLN A 360 -15.52 21.81 70.26
C GLN A 360 -15.69 20.74 71.34
N ARG A 361 -15.64 21.18 72.63
CA ARG A 361 -16.05 20.35 73.76
C ARG A 361 -17.53 20.09 73.56
N CYS A 362 -17.88 18.88 73.14
CA CYS A 362 -19.24 18.41 73.23
C CYS A 362 -19.67 18.47 74.65
N THR A 363 -20.57 19.39 75.02
CA THR A 363 -21.24 19.39 76.31
C THR A 363 -22.23 18.26 76.30
N PRO A 364 -22.50 17.56 77.47
CA PRO A 364 -23.30 16.35 77.54
C PRO A 364 -24.82 16.54 77.32
N ALA A 365 -25.25 17.72 76.82
CA ALA A 365 -26.67 18.08 76.75
C ALA A 365 -27.26 17.99 75.33
N GLU A 366 -26.50 17.62 74.29
CA GLU A 366 -27.00 17.54 72.86
C GLU A 366 -26.82 16.16 72.25
N THR A 367 -27.27 15.11 72.98
CA THR A 367 -27.21 13.74 72.51
C THR A 367 -28.50 13.29 71.82
N LEU A 368 -29.17 14.17 71.10
CA LEU A 368 -30.34 13.76 70.28
C LEU A 368 -30.49 14.69 69.11
N GLN A 369 -30.02 14.21 67.92
CA GLN A 369 -30.17 14.80 66.58
C GLN A 369 -28.94 15.52 65.97
N LYS A 370 -27.84 14.76 65.71
CA LYS A 370 -27.04 14.94 64.49
C LYS A 370 -25.86 13.97 64.49
N PRO A 371 -25.59 13.23 63.41
CA PRO A 371 -24.43 12.31 63.35
C PRO A 371 -23.17 13.14 63.13
N CYS A 372 -22.41 13.42 64.17
CA CYS A 372 -21.02 13.87 64.11
C CYS A 372 -20.11 12.71 64.50
N CYS A 373 -19.08 12.50 63.74
CA CYS A 373 -17.99 11.53 63.91
C CYS A 373 -18.17 10.22 63.19
N PHE A 374 -17.87 10.23 61.86
CA PHE A 374 -17.29 9.04 61.26
C PHE A 374 -15.82 9.33 60.97
N GLN A 375 -14.95 8.77 61.79
CA GLN A 375 -13.51 8.61 61.52
C GLN A 375 -13.37 7.66 60.31
N ARG A 376 -12.83 8.14 59.17
CA ARG A 376 -12.33 7.25 58.15
C ARG A 376 -10.99 6.67 58.58
N ILE A 377 -11.02 5.41 58.91
CA ILE A 377 -9.85 4.55 58.98
C ILE A 377 -9.55 4.19 57.52
N VAL A 378 -8.37 4.57 57.01
CA VAL A 378 -7.82 4.11 55.73
C VAL A 378 -6.94 2.92 56.05
N ILE A 379 -7.30 1.78 55.46
CA ILE A 379 -6.40 0.64 55.28
C ILE A 379 -5.72 0.79 53.91
#